data_01cc264f60793539b3a66b2b72fb7b64
#
_entry.id   01cc264f60793539b3a66b2b72fb7b64
#
_cell.length_a   1.000
_cell.length_b   1.000
_cell.length_c   1.000
_cell.angle_alpha   90.00
_cell.angle_beta   90.00
_cell.angle_gamma   90.00
#
_symmetry.space_group_name_H-M   'P 1'
#
loop_
_entity.id
_entity.type
_entity.pdbx_description
1 polymer ?
#
loop_
_entity_poly.entity_id
_entity_poly.type
_entity_poly.pdbx_seq_one_letter_code
_entity_poly.pdbx_strand_id
1 'polypeptide(L)'
;MLRMLRRGLAALAALSISLPVGAFAADTLKEIRIDWATYNPVSMVLKQKGLLEKEFARDGISIVWVQSAGSNKALEFLNAGSIDFGSTAGSAALVAKINGNPIKSVYVYSRPEWTALVTSRDSKIATVADLKGKRVAVTRGTDPHIFLVRALLGAGLTEKDITPVLLQHADGKTALIRGDVDAWAGLDPMMAQAEIEEGAKLFYRKADANTWGILNVREQFLEDYPDVVRRVLATYEDARKYSVANYDDLKKTFIAITKLPDTVVDKQLKDRTELTHSRIGAPQRDSILAAGLALQQAGVVDAKVDVKAVLDSLIDDQVPLPTN
;
A
#
# COMPACT_ATOMS: atom_id res chain seq x y z
N MET A 1 -25.70 -9.60 -94.93
CA MET A 1 -26.69 -8.85 -94.15
C MET A 1 -26.16 -8.60 -92.73
N LEU A 2 -25.79 -7.34 -92.48
CA LEU A 2 -25.12 -6.87 -91.30
C LEU A 2 -26.12 -6.66 -90.17
N ARG A 3 -25.79 -7.07 -88.91
CA ARG A 3 -26.40 -6.54 -87.72
C ARG A 3 -25.30 -6.20 -86.71
N MET A 4 -25.17 -4.89 -86.45
CA MET A 4 -24.33 -4.28 -85.46
C MET A 4 -24.88 -4.52 -84.06
N LEU A 5 -24.01 -5.02 -83.20
CA LEU A 5 -24.23 -5.00 -81.74
C LEU A 5 -23.56 -3.76 -81.12
N ARG A 6 -24.37 -2.88 -80.58
CA ARG A 6 -23.90 -1.79 -79.72
C ARG A 6 -23.59 -2.32 -78.32
N ARG A 7 -22.36 -2.16 -77.87
CA ARG A 7 -21.96 -2.40 -76.48
C ARG A 7 -22.21 -1.10 -75.69
N GLY A 8 -23.14 -1.19 -74.71
CA GLY A 8 -23.30 -0.13 -73.70
C GLY A 8 -22.34 -0.37 -72.53
N LEU A 9 -21.46 0.59 -72.25
CA LEU A 9 -20.65 0.63 -71.00
C LEU A 9 -21.54 1.20 -69.87
N ALA A 10 -21.83 0.37 -68.87
CA ALA A 10 -22.40 0.85 -67.61
C ALA A 10 -21.21 1.25 -66.66
N ALA A 11 -21.10 2.53 -66.35
CA ALA A 11 -20.19 3.02 -65.34
C ALA A 11 -20.80 2.82 -63.95
N LEU A 12 -20.24 1.94 -63.14
CA LEU A 12 -20.56 1.82 -61.72
C LEU A 12 -19.78 2.95 -60.97
N ALA A 13 -20.53 3.93 -60.50
CA ALA A 13 -19.98 4.92 -59.55
C ALA A 13 -19.97 4.27 -58.14
N ALA A 14 -18.81 3.92 -57.62
CA ALA A 14 -18.63 3.47 -56.25
C ALA A 14 -18.77 4.68 -55.31
N LEU A 15 -19.87 4.76 -54.60
CA LEU A 15 -20.10 5.75 -53.55
C LEU A 15 -19.38 5.30 -52.29
N SER A 16 -18.21 5.88 -52.00
CA SER A 16 -17.44 5.67 -50.78
C SER A 16 -18.14 6.37 -49.62
N ILE A 17 -18.90 5.65 -48.81
CA ILE A 17 -19.44 6.16 -47.55
C ILE A 17 -18.32 6.13 -46.54
N SER A 18 -17.67 7.26 -46.30
CA SER A 18 -16.79 7.49 -45.15
C SER A 18 -17.64 7.67 -43.90
N LEU A 19 -17.77 6.60 -43.10
CA LEU A 19 -18.31 6.71 -41.76
C LEU A 19 -17.37 7.56 -40.93
N PRO A 20 -17.84 8.59 -40.21
CA PRO A 20 -17.00 9.28 -39.25
C PRO A 20 -16.64 8.28 -38.16
N VAL A 21 -15.35 8.01 -37.98
CA VAL A 21 -14.83 7.38 -36.77
C VAL A 21 -15.13 8.39 -35.66
N GLY A 22 -16.19 8.09 -34.90
CA GLY A 22 -16.49 8.87 -33.70
C GLY A 22 -15.27 8.77 -32.77
N ALA A 23 -14.55 9.86 -32.62
CA ALA A 23 -13.62 10.01 -31.51
C ALA A 23 -14.47 9.89 -30.26
N PHE A 24 -14.39 8.76 -29.56
CA PHE A 24 -14.85 8.67 -28.18
C PHE A 24 -14.04 9.73 -27.44
N ALA A 25 -14.69 10.85 -27.10
CA ALA A 25 -14.12 11.79 -26.15
C ALA A 25 -13.88 10.97 -24.87
N ALA A 26 -12.61 10.81 -24.50
CA ALA A 26 -12.28 10.22 -23.20
C ALA A 26 -13.08 11.00 -22.14
N ASP A 27 -13.85 10.30 -21.32
CA ASP A 27 -14.60 10.94 -20.25
C ASP A 27 -13.61 11.77 -19.42
N THR A 28 -13.87 13.08 -19.36
CA THR A 28 -12.99 13.99 -18.62
C THR A 28 -13.00 13.57 -17.16
N LEU A 29 -11.86 13.22 -16.60
CA LEU A 29 -11.69 12.86 -15.19
C LEU A 29 -12.29 13.95 -14.30
N LYS A 30 -13.20 13.59 -13.40
CA LYS A 30 -13.89 14.53 -12.50
C LYS A 30 -13.37 14.47 -11.07
N GLU A 31 -12.85 13.32 -10.67
CA GLU A 31 -12.36 13.09 -9.31
C GLU A 31 -11.19 12.13 -9.28
N ILE A 32 -10.30 12.32 -8.33
CA ILE A 32 -9.23 11.39 -7.95
C ILE A 32 -9.57 10.90 -6.54
N ARG A 33 -9.67 9.58 -6.37
CA ARG A 33 -9.93 8.95 -5.08
C ARG A 33 -8.63 8.36 -4.54
N ILE A 34 -8.19 8.85 -3.40
CA ILE A 34 -6.92 8.47 -2.80
C ILE A 34 -7.07 8.19 -1.31
N ASP A 35 -6.31 7.24 -0.80
CA ASP A 35 -6.32 6.98 0.62
C ASP A 35 -5.42 7.92 1.42
N TRP A 36 -5.71 7.99 2.71
CA TRP A 36 -4.80 8.47 3.74
C TRP A 36 -4.77 7.48 4.90
N ALA A 37 -3.62 7.38 5.58
CA ALA A 37 -3.46 6.40 6.64
C ALA A 37 -2.48 6.90 7.71
N THR A 38 -2.68 6.48 8.97
CA THR A 38 -1.79 6.83 10.09
C THR A 38 -0.41 6.17 9.98
N TYR A 39 -0.29 5.10 9.20
CA TYR A 39 0.99 4.48 8.85
C TYR A 39 1.67 5.11 7.62
N ASN A 40 1.02 6.07 6.96
CA ASN A 40 1.59 6.88 5.88
C ASN A 40 1.55 8.37 6.26
N PRO A 41 2.55 8.88 6.99
CA PRO A 41 2.54 10.26 7.47
C PRO A 41 2.54 11.30 6.35
N VAL A 42 3.11 10.97 5.17
CA VAL A 42 3.10 11.87 4.01
C VAL A 42 1.67 12.10 3.49
N SER A 43 0.82 11.07 3.48
CA SER A 43 -0.59 11.20 3.08
C SER A 43 -1.37 12.16 3.98
N MET A 44 -1.03 12.20 5.26
CA MET A 44 -1.66 13.11 6.24
C MET A 44 -1.29 14.57 5.97
N VAL A 45 -0.03 14.83 5.61
CA VAL A 45 0.45 16.18 5.22
C VAL A 45 -0.21 16.61 3.90
N LEU A 46 -0.24 15.73 2.90
CA LEU A 46 -0.92 15.97 1.62
C LEU A 46 -2.35 16.44 1.84
N LYS A 47 -3.11 15.65 2.60
CA LYS A 47 -4.52 15.91 2.92
C LYS A 47 -4.70 17.20 3.73
N GLN A 48 -3.94 17.36 4.82
CA GLN A 48 -4.12 18.50 5.74
C GLN A 48 -3.78 19.84 5.08
N LYS A 49 -2.81 19.84 4.16
CA LYS A 49 -2.39 21.05 3.44
C LYS A 49 -3.16 21.29 2.13
N GLY A 50 -4.02 20.35 1.73
CA GLY A 50 -4.79 20.43 0.49
C GLY A 50 -3.87 20.52 -0.73
N LEU A 51 -2.79 19.76 -0.78
CA LEU A 51 -1.78 19.89 -1.85
C LEU A 51 -2.30 19.34 -3.18
N LEU A 52 -2.97 18.22 -3.17
CA LEU A 52 -3.60 17.66 -4.38
C LEU A 52 -4.77 18.52 -4.85
N GLU A 53 -5.57 19.04 -3.93
CA GLU A 53 -6.66 19.96 -4.27
C GLU A 53 -6.15 21.22 -4.99
N LYS A 54 -5.01 21.77 -4.53
CA LYS A 54 -4.36 22.91 -5.18
C LYS A 54 -3.80 22.57 -6.55
N GLU A 55 -3.16 21.40 -6.68
CA GLU A 55 -2.58 20.91 -7.93
C GLU A 55 -3.65 20.76 -9.01
N PHE A 56 -4.79 20.17 -8.67
CA PHE A 56 -5.83 19.83 -9.63
C PHE A 56 -6.97 20.85 -9.74
N ALA A 57 -6.92 21.95 -8.97
CA ALA A 57 -7.98 22.98 -8.97
C ALA A 57 -8.26 23.56 -10.37
N ARG A 58 -7.22 23.80 -11.16
CA ARG A 58 -7.37 24.41 -12.51
C ARG A 58 -7.99 23.46 -13.53
N ASP A 59 -7.88 22.14 -13.29
CA ASP A 59 -8.45 21.11 -14.16
C ASP A 59 -9.91 20.80 -13.77
N GLY A 60 -10.41 21.37 -12.65
CA GLY A 60 -11.74 21.08 -12.13
C GLY A 60 -11.88 19.65 -11.61
N ILE A 61 -10.76 19.00 -11.25
CA ILE A 61 -10.74 17.63 -10.70
C ILE A 61 -10.79 17.74 -9.17
N SER A 62 -11.78 17.08 -8.57
CA SER A 62 -11.92 17.00 -7.12
C SER A 62 -11.06 15.87 -6.52
N ILE A 63 -10.67 16.02 -5.26
CA ILE A 63 -9.93 14.99 -4.52
C ILE A 63 -10.85 14.38 -3.45
N VAL A 64 -11.02 13.07 -3.51
CA VAL A 64 -11.81 12.31 -2.54
C VAL A 64 -10.87 11.49 -1.67
N TRP A 65 -10.86 11.81 -0.37
CA TRP A 65 -10.01 11.14 0.61
C TRP A 65 -10.74 10.01 1.33
N VAL A 66 -10.15 8.83 1.33
CA VAL A 66 -10.66 7.65 2.03
C VAL A 66 -9.65 7.21 3.09
N GLN A 67 -10.07 6.94 4.31
CA GLN A 67 -9.17 6.44 5.34
C GLN A 67 -8.97 4.94 5.21
N SER A 68 -7.71 4.50 5.13
CA SER A 68 -7.33 3.10 5.18
C SER A 68 -6.82 2.72 6.57
N ALA A 69 -7.44 1.69 7.18
CA ALA A 69 -7.10 1.20 8.52
C ALA A 69 -5.95 0.17 8.53
N GLY A 70 -5.38 -0.11 7.38
CA GLY A 70 -4.29 -1.06 7.14
C GLY A 70 -4.17 -1.40 5.65
N SER A 71 -3.06 -2.01 5.23
CA SER A 71 -2.83 -2.41 3.83
C SER A 71 -3.97 -3.27 3.28
N ASN A 72 -4.56 -4.15 4.10
CA ASN A 72 -5.70 -4.98 3.69
C ASN A 72 -6.90 -4.13 3.22
N LYS A 73 -7.22 -3.04 3.92
CA LYS A 73 -8.33 -2.15 3.53
C LYS A 73 -7.99 -1.31 2.30
N ALA A 74 -6.77 -0.77 2.21
CA ALA A 74 -6.33 -0.07 1.01
C ALA A 74 -6.42 -0.98 -0.24
N LEU A 75 -5.99 -2.24 -0.13
CA LEU A 75 -6.03 -3.22 -1.23
C LEU A 75 -7.46 -3.65 -1.58
N GLU A 76 -8.33 -3.77 -0.59
CA GLU A 76 -9.77 -4.01 -0.80
C GLU A 76 -10.41 -2.86 -1.60
N PHE A 77 -10.13 -1.61 -1.21
CA PHE A 77 -10.65 -0.42 -1.89
C PHE A 77 -10.09 -0.27 -3.31
N LEU A 78 -8.79 -0.54 -3.53
CA LEU A 78 -8.19 -0.57 -4.87
C LEU A 78 -8.84 -1.63 -5.75
N ASN A 79 -9.01 -2.86 -5.24
CA ASN A 79 -9.63 -3.96 -5.98
C ASN A 79 -11.09 -3.69 -6.33
N ALA A 80 -11.82 -3.02 -5.44
CA ALA A 80 -13.21 -2.63 -5.66
C ALA A 80 -13.36 -1.37 -6.55
N GLY A 81 -12.25 -0.73 -6.94
CA GLY A 81 -12.28 0.54 -7.67
C GLY A 81 -12.84 1.71 -6.85
N SER A 82 -12.87 1.59 -5.51
CA SER A 82 -13.36 2.64 -4.61
C SER A 82 -12.31 3.73 -4.37
N ILE A 83 -11.04 3.42 -4.59
CA ILE A 83 -9.92 4.39 -4.65
C ILE A 83 -9.06 4.10 -5.87
N ASP A 84 -8.34 5.13 -6.33
CA ASP A 84 -7.43 5.06 -7.47
C ASP A 84 -5.98 4.89 -7.01
N PHE A 85 -5.65 5.48 -5.84
CA PHE A 85 -4.34 5.33 -5.18
C PHE A 85 -4.51 4.83 -3.76
N GLY A 86 -3.64 3.88 -3.35
CA GLY A 86 -3.70 3.29 -2.01
C GLY A 86 -2.33 3.01 -1.41
N SER A 87 -2.20 3.31 -0.11
CA SER A 87 -0.98 3.15 0.69
C SER A 87 -0.91 1.75 1.30
N THR A 88 0.16 1.01 1.01
CA THR A 88 0.34 -0.35 1.56
C THR A 88 1.78 -0.62 1.96
N ALA A 89 2.00 -1.76 2.61
CA ALA A 89 3.31 -2.39 2.63
C ALA A 89 3.57 -3.10 1.30
N GLY A 90 4.83 -3.16 0.88
CA GLY A 90 5.21 -3.79 -0.38
C GLY A 90 4.88 -5.28 -0.43
N SER A 91 5.07 -6.01 0.67
CA SER A 91 4.71 -7.42 0.76
C SER A 91 3.20 -7.67 0.64
N ALA A 92 2.39 -6.80 1.22
CA ALA A 92 0.93 -6.88 1.12
C ALA A 92 0.46 -6.61 -0.33
N ALA A 93 1.07 -5.61 -1.01
CA ALA A 93 0.82 -5.35 -2.43
C ALA A 93 1.17 -6.56 -3.31
N LEU A 94 2.32 -7.22 -3.04
CA LEU A 94 2.72 -8.43 -3.77
C LEU A 94 1.70 -9.57 -3.60
N VAL A 95 1.24 -9.83 -2.37
CA VAL A 95 0.21 -10.87 -2.11
C VAL A 95 -1.10 -10.51 -2.81
N ALA A 96 -1.51 -9.25 -2.79
CA ALA A 96 -2.70 -8.81 -3.51
C ALA A 96 -2.57 -9.01 -5.03
N LYS A 97 -1.40 -8.70 -5.60
CA LYS A 97 -1.11 -8.94 -7.02
C LYS A 97 -1.14 -10.42 -7.39
N ILE A 98 -0.55 -11.29 -6.54
CA ILE A 98 -0.64 -12.76 -6.70
C ILE A 98 -2.11 -13.22 -6.74
N ASN A 99 -2.97 -12.59 -5.94
CA ASN A 99 -4.41 -12.89 -5.89
C ASN A 99 -5.24 -12.15 -6.97
N GLY A 100 -4.58 -11.52 -7.95
CA GLY A 100 -5.24 -10.93 -9.11
C GLY A 100 -5.70 -9.47 -8.94
N ASN A 101 -5.29 -8.76 -7.88
CA ASN A 101 -5.61 -7.34 -7.74
C ASN A 101 -4.89 -6.53 -8.84
N PRO A 102 -5.62 -5.76 -9.69
CA PRO A 102 -5.04 -5.06 -10.83
C PRO A 102 -4.41 -3.73 -10.41
N ILE A 103 -3.25 -3.81 -9.77
CA ILE A 103 -2.49 -2.66 -9.24
C ILE A 103 -1.06 -2.63 -9.74
N LYS A 104 -0.48 -1.43 -9.75
CA LYS A 104 0.95 -1.14 -9.91
C LYS A 104 1.48 -0.41 -8.69
N SER A 105 2.66 -0.82 -8.21
CA SER A 105 3.44 -0.12 -7.18
C SER A 105 4.32 0.91 -7.86
N VAL A 106 4.14 2.21 -7.53
CA VAL A 106 4.72 3.31 -8.30
C VAL A 106 5.60 4.27 -7.50
N TYR A 107 5.54 4.20 -6.15
CA TYR A 107 6.24 5.17 -5.31
C TYR A 107 6.52 4.60 -3.91
N VAL A 108 7.62 5.06 -3.29
CA VAL A 108 7.97 4.76 -1.88
C VAL A 108 7.65 5.98 -1.03
N TYR A 109 6.75 5.85 -0.07
CA TYR A 109 6.45 6.96 0.84
C TYR A 109 7.20 6.88 2.17
N SER A 110 7.70 5.69 2.57
CA SER A 110 8.51 5.55 3.79
C SER A 110 9.29 4.24 3.84
N ARG A 111 10.34 4.23 4.69
CA ARG A 111 10.99 3.03 5.22
C ARG A 111 10.67 2.95 6.70
N PRO A 112 9.65 2.17 7.10
CA PRO A 112 9.26 2.08 8.49
C PRO A 112 9.88 0.88 9.20
N GLU A 113 9.98 0.97 10.54
CA GLU A 113 9.99 -0.18 11.42
C GLU A 113 8.64 -0.25 12.14
N TRP A 114 7.56 -0.35 11.39
CA TRP A 114 6.19 -0.21 11.86
C TRP A 114 5.57 -1.46 12.47
N THR A 115 6.25 -2.61 12.41
CA THR A 115 5.73 -3.85 12.99
C THR A 115 6.76 -4.56 13.86
N ALA A 116 6.27 -5.13 14.95
CA ALA A 116 6.98 -6.05 15.83
C ALA A 116 5.97 -7.04 16.44
N LEU A 117 6.45 -8.12 17.06
CA LEU A 117 5.60 -8.98 17.89
C LEU A 117 5.58 -8.43 19.31
N VAL A 118 4.37 -8.22 19.81
CA VAL A 118 4.09 -7.48 21.05
C VAL A 118 3.41 -8.41 22.04
N THR A 119 3.76 -8.28 23.32
CA THR A 119 3.12 -8.96 24.43
C THR A 119 2.86 -7.99 25.59
N SER A 120 2.01 -8.36 26.53
CA SER A 120 1.70 -7.52 27.69
C SER A 120 2.91 -7.35 28.61
N ARG A 121 2.87 -6.31 29.46
CA ARG A 121 3.93 -5.98 30.46
C ARG A 121 4.36 -7.17 31.29
N ASP A 122 3.40 -7.93 31.81
CA ASP A 122 3.64 -9.01 32.76
C ASP A 122 3.78 -10.39 32.11
N SER A 123 3.69 -10.44 30.78
CA SER A 123 3.84 -11.68 30.02
C SER A 123 5.24 -12.28 30.18
N LYS A 124 5.30 -13.60 30.18
CA LYS A 124 6.55 -14.38 30.17
C LYS A 124 7.04 -14.74 28.78
N ILE A 125 6.29 -14.35 27.72
CA ILE A 125 6.70 -14.55 26.34
C ILE A 125 7.94 -13.67 26.08
N ALA A 126 9.06 -14.27 25.73
CA ALA A 126 10.32 -13.60 25.47
C ALA A 126 10.89 -13.89 24.07
N THR A 127 10.45 -14.99 23.45
CA THR A 127 10.91 -15.45 22.15
C THR A 127 9.73 -15.85 21.26
N VAL A 128 9.97 -15.97 19.95
CA VAL A 128 8.95 -16.43 18.99
C VAL A 128 8.55 -17.90 19.29
N ALA A 129 9.46 -18.72 19.81
CA ALA A 129 9.16 -20.11 20.19
C ALA A 129 8.11 -20.20 21.31
N ASP A 130 8.02 -19.19 22.19
CA ASP A 130 7.04 -19.13 23.27
C ASP A 130 5.60 -18.91 22.76
N LEU A 131 5.44 -18.59 21.48
CA LEU A 131 4.12 -18.42 20.84
C LEU A 131 3.39 -19.75 20.62
N LYS A 132 4.07 -20.91 20.72
CA LYS A 132 3.44 -22.21 20.51
C LYS A 132 2.23 -22.40 21.45
N GLY A 133 1.08 -22.68 20.85
CA GLY A 133 -0.20 -22.83 21.55
C GLY A 133 -0.83 -21.52 22.05
N LYS A 134 -0.26 -20.34 21.74
CA LYS A 134 -0.75 -19.04 22.18
C LYS A 134 -1.78 -18.45 21.22
N ARG A 135 -2.67 -17.60 21.76
CA ARG A 135 -3.59 -16.76 20.98
C ARG A 135 -2.82 -15.53 20.50
N VAL A 136 -2.73 -15.33 19.21
CA VAL A 136 -1.98 -14.21 18.62
C VAL A 136 -2.92 -13.37 17.76
N ALA A 137 -3.16 -12.11 18.16
CA ALA A 137 -3.93 -11.18 17.35
C ALA A 137 -3.14 -10.77 16.12
N VAL A 138 -3.77 -10.78 14.96
CA VAL A 138 -3.13 -10.41 13.69
C VAL A 138 -4.15 -9.91 12.69
N THR A 139 -3.77 -8.90 11.89
CA THR A 139 -4.56 -8.40 10.76
C THR A 139 -4.07 -9.07 9.48
N ARG A 140 -4.85 -10.03 8.99
CA ARG A 140 -4.50 -10.79 7.77
C ARG A 140 -4.38 -9.87 6.55
N GLY A 141 -3.43 -10.15 5.66
CA GLY A 141 -3.20 -9.38 4.44
C GLY A 141 -2.45 -8.06 4.67
N THR A 142 -1.72 -7.92 5.79
CA THR A 142 -0.89 -6.76 6.12
C THR A 142 0.55 -7.18 6.40
N ASP A 143 1.48 -6.21 6.45
CA ASP A 143 2.88 -6.48 6.80
C ASP A 143 3.04 -7.15 8.18
N PRO A 144 2.30 -6.77 9.25
CA PRO A 144 2.31 -7.50 10.51
C PRO A 144 1.97 -8.99 10.40
N HIS A 145 1.04 -9.37 9.55
CA HIS A 145 0.76 -10.79 9.29
C HIS A 145 1.94 -11.50 8.63
N ILE A 146 2.51 -10.88 7.61
CA ILE A 146 3.65 -11.42 6.87
C ILE A 146 4.89 -11.50 7.77
N PHE A 147 5.09 -10.48 8.61
CA PHE A 147 6.13 -10.44 9.63
C PHE A 147 5.98 -11.59 10.64
N LEU A 148 4.76 -11.83 11.14
CA LEU A 148 4.46 -12.95 12.05
C LEU A 148 4.79 -14.30 11.38
N VAL A 149 4.35 -14.54 10.15
CA VAL A 149 4.64 -15.78 9.41
C VAL A 149 6.15 -15.98 9.26
N ARG A 150 6.89 -14.95 8.90
CA ARG A 150 8.36 -15.00 8.78
C ARG A 150 9.04 -15.27 10.12
N ALA A 151 8.56 -14.67 11.20
CA ALA A 151 9.08 -14.90 12.55
C ALA A 151 8.84 -16.35 12.99
N LEU A 152 7.64 -16.88 12.77
CA LEU A 152 7.29 -18.27 13.09
C LEU A 152 8.17 -19.24 12.31
N LEU A 153 8.34 -19.06 11.02
CA LEU A 153 9.24 -19.89 10.19
C LEU A 153 10.67 -19.88 10.73
N GLY A 154 11.19 -18.72 11.09
CA GLY A 154 12.54 -18.60 11.67
C GLY A 154 12.70 -19.31 13.00
N ALA A 155 11.61 -19.57 13.73
CA ALA A 155 11.57 -20.34 14.97
C ALA A 155 11.19 -21.82 14.76
N GLY A 156 11.06 -22.28 13.52
CA GLY A 156 10.62 -23.66 13.20
C GLY A 156 9.13 -23.90 13.47
N LEU A 157 8.33 -22.83 13.54
CA LEU A 157 6.89 -22.86 13.75
C LEU A 157 6.13 -22.44 12.50
N THR A 158 4.82 -22.67 12.51
CA THR A 158 3.86 -22.26 11.49
C THR A 158 2.64 -21.61 12.14
N GLU A 159 1.74 -21.04 11.35
CA GLU A 159 0.45 -20.55 11.87
C GLU A 159 -0.41 -21.65 12.53
N LYS A 160 -0.14 -22.94 12.23
CA LYS A 160 -0.83 -24.08 12.85
C LYS A 160 -0.38 -24.33 14.30
N ASP A 161 0.79 -23.83 14.68
CA ASP A 161 1.35 -23.96 16.02
C ASP A 161 0.83 -22.90 16.99
N ILE A 162 0.09 -21.91 16.50
CA ILE A 162 -0.55 -20.85 17.28
C ILE A 162 -2.06 -20.86 17.06
N THR A 163 -2.80 -20.02 17.81
CA THR A 163 -4.22 -19.73 17.55
C THR A 163 -4.33 -18.29 17.03
N PRO A 164 -4.36 -18.06 15.69
CA PRO A 164 -4.52 -16.73 15.14
C PRO A 164 -5.89 -16.15 15.49
N VAL A 165 -5.92 -14.95 16.04
CA VAL A 165 -7.15 -14.17 16.30
C VAL A 165 -7.18 -13.02 15.29
N LEU A 166 -8.07 -13.13 14.28
CA LEU A 166 -8.12 -12.19 13.16
C LEU A 166 -8.86 -10.92 13.58
N LEU A 167 -8.11 -9.86 13.83
CA LEU A 167 -8.61 -8.55 14.26
C LEU A 167 -7.96 -7.44 13.44
N GLN A 168 -8.63 -6.29 13.33
CA GLN A 168 -7.97 -5.08 12.85
C GLN A 168 -6.95 -4.59 13.89
N HIS A 169 -5.98 -3.78 13.47
CA HIS A 169 -4.84 -3.40 14.30
C HIS A 169 -5.24 -2.75 15.63
N ALA A 170 -6.23 -1.85 15.64
CA ALA A 170 -6.71 -1.20 16.86
C ALA A 170 -7.39 -2.19 17.82
N ASP A 171 -8.16 -3.13 17.26
CA ASP A 171 -8.82 -4.17 18.04
C ASP A 171 -7.79 -5.17 18.58
N GLY A 172 -6.76 -5.50 17.79
CA GLY A 172 -5.65 -6.35 18.20
C GLY A 172 -4.87 -5.77 19.39
N LYS A 173 -4.57 -4.46 19.37
CA LYS A 173 -4.02 -3.76 20.54
C LYS A 173 -4.94 -3.88 21.76
N THR A 174 -6.22 -3.59 21.57
CA THR A 174 -7.20 -3.64 22.65
C THR A 174 -7.32 -5.04 23.25
N ALA A 175 -7.36 -6.08 22.40
CA ALA A 175 -7.41 -7.47 22.84
C ALA A 175 -6.15 -7.88 23.64
N LEU A 176 -4.96 -7.39 23.24
CA LEU A 176 -3.74 -7.63 24.01
C LEU A 176 -3.79 -6.97 25.39
N ILE A 177 -4.22 -5.71 25.48
CA ILE A 177 -4.31 -4.96 26.75
C ILE A 177 -5.33 -5.60 27.71
N ARG A 178 -6.43 -6.13 27.20
CA ARG A 178 -7.44 -6.83 27.98
C ARG A 178 -7.06 -8.26 28.40
N GLY A 179 -6.01 -8.83 27.79
CA GLY A 179 -5.62 -10.23 27.99
C GLY A 179 -6.47 -11.24 27.21
N ASP A 180 -7.26 -10.78 26.23
CA ASP A 180 -8.04 -11.65 25.34
C ASP A 180 -7.14 -12.43 24.37
N VAL A 181 -5.92 -11.96 24.15
CA VAL A 181 -4.84 -12.62 23.40
C VAL A 181 -3.52 -12.56 24.18
N ASP A 182 -2.62 -13.47 23.87
CA ASP A 182 -1.34 -13.60 24.57
C ASP A 182 -0.24 -12.75 23.91
N ALA A 183 -0.37 -12.52 22.61
CA ALA A 183 0.52 -11.67 21.79
C ALA A 183 -0.26 -11.01 20.64
N TRP A 184 0.38 -10.02 20.02
CA TRP A 184 -0.16 -9.30 18.90
C TRP A 184 0.95 -8.98 17.88
N ALA A 185 0.66 -9.18 16.60
CA ALA A 185 1.47 -8.66 15.53
C ALA A 185 1.13 -7.17 15.35
N GLY A 186 1.95 -6.31 15.96
CA GLY A 186 1.69 -4.90 16.15
C GLY A 186 1.89 -4.07 14.89
N LEU A 187 1.23 -2.91 14.86
CA LEU A 187 1.43 -1.87 13.85
C LEU A 187 1.45 -0.49 14.52
N ASP A 188 2.43 0.37 14.14
CA ASP A 188 2.45 1.76 14.55
C ASP A 188 1.31 2.58 13.88
N PRO A 189 0.77 3.58 14.56
CA PRO A 189 1.16 4.16 15.88
C PRO A 189 0.65 3.37 17.09
N MET A 190 -0.24 2.41 16.92
CA MET A 190 -0.87 1.67 18.02
C MET A 190 0.14 0.83 18.81
N MET A 191 1.20 0.36 18.14
CA MET A 191 2.28 -0.38 18.79
C MET A 191 3.11 0.54 19.70
N ALA A 192 3.49 1.73 19.24
CA ALA A 192 4.17 2.73 20.05
C ALA A 192 3.30 3.18 21.24
N GLN A 193 1.99 3.31 21.03
CA GLN A 193 1.05 3.63 22.10
C GLN A 193 1.02 2.53 23.17
N ALA A 194 0.88 1.26 22.76
CA ALA A 194 0.88 0.13 23.70
C ALA A 194 2.19 0.04 24.51
N GLU A 195 3.34 0.31 23.84
CA GLU A 195 4.65 0.31 24.50
C GLU A 195 4.76 1.40 25.56
N ILE A 196 4.37 2.64 25.21
CA ILE A 196 4.55 3.82 26.07
C ILE A 196 3.51 3.92 27.18
N GLU A 197 2.23 3.72 26.84
CA GLU A 197 1.14 3.93 27.79
C GLU A 197 0.87 2.70 28.65
N GLU A 198 1.03 1.49 28.09
CA GLU A 198 0.67 0.23 28.77
C GLU A 198 1.89 -0.58 29.20
N GLY A 199 3.10 -0.18 28.80
CA GLY A 199 4.33 -0.91 29.07
C GLY A 199 4.41 -2.26 28.34
N ALA A 200 3.71 -2.41 27.23
CA ALA A 200 3.79 -3.60 26.38
C ALA A 200 5.22 -3.82 25.89
N LYS A 201 5.60 -5.10 25.75
CA LYS A 201 6.97 -5.48 25.36
C LYS A 201 7.01 -5.88 23.90
N LEU A 202 7.92 -5.26 23.13
CA LEU A 202 8.23 -5.69 21.78
C LEU A 202 9.26 -6.84 21.87
N PHE A 203 8.81 -8.07 22.03
CA PHE A 203 9.71 -9.20 22.29
C PHE A 203 10.41 -9.73 21.05
N TYR A 204 9.92 -9.39 19.85
CA TYR A 204 10.60 -9.68 18.60
C TYR A 204 10.50 -8.48 17.65
N ARG A 205 11.67 -7.88 17.38
CA ARG A 205 11.86 -6.79 16.43
C ARG A 205 12.88 -7.20 15.38
N LYS A 206 12.61 -6.83 14.15
CA LYS A 206 13.52 -7.04 13.02
C LYS A 206 13.21 -6.01 11.94
N ALA A 207 13.89 -4.86 12.01
CA ALA A 207 13.61 -3.71 11.14
C ALA A 207 13.69 -4.05 9.64
N ASP A 208 14.69 -4.86 9.24
CA ASP A 208 14.92 -5.31 7.87
C ASP A 208 13.86 -6.33 7.36
N ALA A 209 13.04 -6.86 8.25
CA ALA A 209 11.92 -7.72 7.88
C ALA A 209 10.61 -6.95 7.60
N ASN A 210 10.57 -5.66 7.95
CA ASN A 210 9.49 -4.77 7.52
C ASN A 210 9.67 -4.47 6.03
N THR A 211 8.60 -4.53 5.28
CA THR A 211 8.63 -4.13 3.87
C THR A 211 8.26 -2.65 3.75
N TRP A 212 8.80 -2.00 2.74
CA TRP A 212 8.68 -0.55 2.55
C TRP A 212 7.22 -0.09 2.44
N GLY A 213 6.98 1.16 2.80
CA GLY A 213 5.72 1.84 2.53
C GLY A 213 5.60 2.21 1.06
N ILE A 214 4.65 1.63 0.37
CA ILE A 214 4.48 1.70 -1.08
C ILE A 214 3.13 2.32 -1.43
N LEU A 215 3.13 3.31 -2.31
CA LEU A 215 1.92 3.81 -2.94
C LEU A 215 1.64 2.99 -4.20
N ASN A 216 0.41 2.48 -4.27
CA ASN A 216 -0.08 1.74 -5.43
C ASN A 216 -1.13 2.56 -6.16
N VAL A 217 -1.25 2.30 -7.46
CA VAL A 217 -2.29 2.84 -8.34
C VAL A 217 -3.01 1.69 -9.03
N ARG A 218 -4.31 1.84 -9.33
CA ARG A 218 -5.03 0.86 -10.18
C ARG A 218 -4.44 0.87 -11.59
N GLU A 219 -4.24 -0.31 -12.18
CA GLU A 219 -3.69 -0.44 -13.55
C GLU A 219 -4.50 0.38 -14.55
N GLN A 220 -5.81 0.23 -14.56
CA GLN A 220 -6.69 0.96 -15.47
C GLN A 220 -6.56 2.49 -15.31
N PHE A 221 -6.44 2.99 -14.07
CA PHE A 221 -6.28 4.43 -13.84
C PHE A 221 -4.92 4.95 -14.36
N LEU A 222 -3.87 4.15 -14.21
CA LEU A 222 -2.55 4.47 -14.75
C LEU A 222 -2.55 4.50 -16.29
N GLU A 223 -3.25 3.54 -16.92
CA GLU A 223 -3.38 3.47 -18.37
C GLU A 223 -4.20 4.63 -18.94
N ASP A 224 -5.33 4.95 -18.29
CA ASP A 224 -6.24 6.00 -18.78
C ASP A 224 -5.71 7.41 -18.52
N TYR A 225 -5.00 7.62 -17.40
CA TYR A 225 -4.60 8.95 -16.92
C TYR A 225 -3.12 9.04 -16.49
N PRO A 226 -2.14 8.63 -17.33
CA PRO A 226 -0.72 8.58 -16.94
C PRO A 226 -0.16 9.95 -16.51
N ASP A 227 -0.61 11.06 -17.13
CA ASP A 227 -0.19 12.40 -16.74
C ASP A 227 -0.74 12.82 -15.37
N VAL A 228 -1.96 12.40 -15.04
CA VAL A 228 -2.55 12.62 -13.70
C VAL A 228 -1.74 11.86 -12.65
N VAL A 229 -1.41 10.58 -12.92
CA VAL A 229 -0.57 9.78 -12.02
C VAL A 229 0.77 10.47 -11.78
N ARG A 230 1.45 10.92 -12.84
CA ARG A 230 2.72 11.65 -12.71
C ARG A 230 2.60 12.90 -11.83
N ARG A 231 1.54 13.68 -11.97
CA ARG A 231 1.28 14.88 -11.16
C ARG A 231 0.96 14.54 -9.70
N VAL A 232 0.18 13.48 -9.45
CA VAL A 232 -0.06 12.98 -8.09
C VAL A 232 1.26 12.58 -7.43
N LEU A 233 2.13 11.84 -8.13
CA LEU A 233 3.43 11.43 -7.59
C LEU A 233 4.37 12.62 -7.36
N ALA A 234 4.35 13.63 -8.22
CA ALA A 234 5.11 14.87 -8.04
C ALA A 234 4.67 15.60 -6.77
N THR A 235 3.35 15.74 -6.56
CA THR A 235 2.79 16.36 -5.36
C THR A 235 3.08 15.55 -4.09
N TYR A 236 3.10 14.21 -4.21
CA TYR A 236 3.51 13.32 -3.12
C TYR A 236 4.98 13.55 -2.74
N GLU A 237 5.86 13.68 -3.73
CA GLU A 237 7.28 13.95 -3.52
C GLU A 237 7.51 15.31 -2.85
N ASP A 238 6.77 16.34 -3.25
CA ASP A 238 6.83 17.65 -2.59
C ASP A 238 6.37 17.58 -1.13
N ALA A 239 5.31 16.83 -0.85
CA ALA A 239 4.86 16.60 0.52
C ALA A 239 5.87 15.81 1.36
N ARG A 240 6.54 14.82 0.76
CA ARG A 240 7.60 14.06 1.42
C ARG A 240 8.80 14.94 1.75
N LYS A 241 9.31 15.72 0.78
CA LYS A 241 10.41 16.68 0.98
C LYS A 241 10.03 17.71 2.05
N TYR A 242 8.81 18.23 1.99
CA TYR A 242 8.29 19.13 3.02
C TYR A 242 8.32 18.48 4.41
N SER A 243 7.84 17.25 4.52
CA SER A 243 7.80 16.50 5.79
C SER A 243 9.17 16.27 6.39
N VAL A 244 10.18 15.98 5.56
CA VAL A 244 11.58 15.82 5.98
C VAL A 244 12.15 17.15 6.48
N ALA A 245 11.90 18.24 5.77
CA ALA A 245 12.43 19.56 6.10
C ALA A 245 11.70 20.23 7.30
N ASN A 246 10.47 19.81 7.60
CA ASN A 246 9.60 20.47 8.59
C ASN A 246 9.01 19.44 9.57
N TYR A 247 9.88 18.74 10.30
CA TYR A 247 9.48 17.67 11.24
C TYR A 247 8.41 18.14 12.25
N ASP A 248 8.56 19.32 12.83
CA ASP A 248 7.63 19.83 13.83
C ASP A 248 6.22 20.06 13.27
N ASP A 249 6.10 20.44 12.01
CA ASP A 249 4.82 20.61 11.34
C ASP A 249 4.20 19.24 10.97
N LEU A 250 5.02 18.28 10.51
CA LEU A 250 4.59 16.90 10.34
C LEU A 250 4.04 16.34 11.66
N LYS A 251 4.77 16.49 12.75
CA LYS A 251 4.36 16.05 14.10
C LYS A 251 3.05 16.71 14.53
N LYS A 252 2.93 18.03 14.39
CA LYS A 252 1.69 18.75 14.69
C LYS A 252 0.50 18.24 13.87
N THR A 253 0.71 18.03 12.58
CA THR A 253 -0.31 17.45 11.69
C THR A 253 -0.74 16.07 12.17
N PHE A 254 0.22 15.23 12.54
CA PHE A 254 -0.04 13.87 13.02
C PHE A 254 -0.85 13.89 14.32
N ILE A 255 -0.44 14.69 15.31
CA ILE A 255 -1.16 14.87 16.58
C ILE A 255 -2.58 15.41 16.36
N ALA A 256 -2.73 16.40 15.48
CA ALA A 256 -4.04 16.98 15.19
C ALA A 256 -5.06 15.96 14.67
N ILE A 257 -4.59 15.00 13.87
CA ILE A 257 -5.43 13.96 13.26
C ILE A 257 -5.65 12.77 14.23
N THR A 258 -4.57 12.28 14.85
CA THR A 258 -4.62 11.03 15.65
C THR A 258 -5.00 11.25 17.10
N LYS A 259 -4.81 12.47 17.63
CA LYS A 259 -4.96 12.83 19.05
C LYS A 259 -4.02 12.06 19.98
N LEU A 260 -2.95 11.46 19.44
CA LEU A 260 -1.97 10.74 20.22
C LEU A 260 -1.02 11.68 20.97
N PRO A 261 -0.48 11.29 22.13
CA PRO A 261 0.53 12.05 22.87
C PRO A 261 1.80 12.25 22.05
N ASP A 262 2.49 13.35 22.32
CA ASP A 262 3.76 13.75 21.71
C ASP A 262 4.80 12.61 21.71
N THR A 263 4.92 11.91 22.84
CA THR A 263 5.88 10.80 23.02
C THR A 263 5.60 9.61 22.11
N VAL A 264 4.32 9.29 21.89
CA VAL A 264 3.90 8.23 20.97
C VAL A 264 4.21 8.60 19.53
N VAL A 265 3.91 9.87 19.17
CA VAL A 265 4.16 10.39 17.81
C VAL A 265 5.65 10.47 17.51
N ASP A 266 6.48 10.94 18.45
CA ASP A 266 7.93 10.94 18.30
C ASP A 266 8.49 9.51 18.16
N LYS A 267 7.97 8.55 18.94
CA LYS A 267 8.37 7.15 18.83
C LYS A 267 8.14 6.60 17.42
N GLN A 268 7.00 6.87 16.82
CA GLN A 268 6.73 6.45 15.44
C GLN A 268 7.56 7.24 14.43
N LEU A 269 7.52 8.58 14.48
CA LEU A 269 8.05 9.41 13.40
C LEU A 269 9.57 9.56 13.43
N LYS A 270 10.20 9.67 14.62
CA LYS A 270 11.65 9.81 14.75
C LYS A 270 12.38 8.48 14.81
N ASP A 271 11.85 7.55 15.65
CA ASP A 271 12.61 6.33 15.95
C ASP A 271 12.37 5.24 14.92
N ARG A 272 11.21 5.26 14.23
CA ARG A 272 10.73 4.13 13.43
C ARG A 272 10.30 4.47 12.00
N THR A 273 10.45 5.72 11.57
CA THR A 273 10.04 6.12 10.21
C THR A 273 11.14 6.91 9.53
N GLU A 274 11.54 6.47 8.35
CA GLU A 274 12.45 7.17 7.46
C GLU A 274 11.72 7.60 6.20
N LEU A 275 11.84 8.87 5.81
CA LEU A 275 11.15 9.48 4.66
C LEU A 275 12.12 9.92 3.56
N THR A 276 13.33 9.37 3.50
CA THR A 276 14.38 9.83 2.57
C THR A 276 14.30 9.19 1.18
N HIS A 277 13.49 8.14 1.03
CA HIS A 277 13.32 7.41 -0.23
C HIS A 277 12.00 7.75 -0.92
N SER A 278 12.03 7.75 -2.25
CA SER A 278 10.83 7.98 -3.09
C SER A 278 10.71 7.00 -4.26
N ARG A 279 11.83 6.38 -4.68
CA ARG A 279 11.85 5.47 -5.82
C ARG A 279 11.93 4.01 -5.38
N ILE A 280 11.26 3.15 -6.15
CA ILE A 280 11.35 1.69 -5.97
C ILE A 280 12.59 1.22 -6.71
N GLY A 281 13.62 0.83 -5.97
CA GLY A 281 14.87 0.29 -6.49
C GLY A 281 15.15 -1.13 -6.02
N ALA A 282 16.38 -1.59 -6.14
CA ALA A 282 16.80 -2.92 -5.73
C ALA A 282 16.49 -3.23 -4.24
N PRO A 283 16.76 -2.33 -3.27
CA PRO A 283 16.47 -2.64 -1.86
C PRO A 283 15.01 -2.94 -1.58
N GLN A 284 14.08 -2.22 -2.24
CA GLN A 284 12.66 -2.46 -2.10
C GLN A 284 12.24 -3.77 -2.75
N ARG A 285 12.70 -4.01 -3.98
CA ARG A 285 12.43 -5.26 -4.71
C ARG A 285 12.92 -6.47 -3.94
N ASP A 286 14.15 -6.44 -3.40
CA ASP A 286 14.75 -7.54 -2.65
C ASP A 286 13.97 -7.84 -1.36
N SER A 287 13.59 -6.79 -0.61
CA SER A 287 12.79 -6.92 0.62
C SER A 287 11.41 -7.55 0.34
N ILE A 288 10.72 -7.08 -0.71
CA ILE A 288 9.40 -7.58 -1.09
C ILE A 288 9.48 -9.02 -1.61
N LEU A 289 10.49 -9.32 -2.44
CA LEU A 289 10.72 -10.68 -2.95
C LEU A 289 10.99 -11.66 -1.80
N ALA A 290 11.88 -11.30 -0.88
CA ALA A 290 12.19 -12.13 0.28
C ALA A 290 10.94 -12.43 1.14
N ALA A 291 10.06 -11.45 1.30
CA ALA A 291 8.79 -11.66 1.99
C ALA A 291 7.87 -12.63 1.22
N GLY A 292 7.73 -12.46 -0.09
CA GLY A 292 6.92 -13.34 -0.95
C GLY A 292 7.43 -14.79 -0.96
N LEU A 293 8.74 -14.99 -1.05
CA LEU A 293 9.36 -16.34 -1.01
C LEU A 293 9.17 -17.00 0.37
N ALA A 294 9.27 -16.23 1.46
CA ALA A 294 8.99 -16.76 2.78
C ALA A 294 7.52 -17.20 2.94
N LEU A 295 6.57 -16.45 2.39
CA LEU A 295 5.16 -16.85 2.37
C LEU A 295 4.92 -18.11 1.51
N GLN A 296 5.64 -18.26 0.43
CA GLN A 296 5.59 -19.48 -0.40
C GLN A 296 6.14 -20.67 0.38
N GLN A 297 7.27 -20.51 1.07
CA GLN A 297 7.83 -21.55 1.95
C GLN A 297 6.87 -21.92 3.09
N ALA A 298 6.11 -20.95 3.62
CA ALA A 298 5.09 -21.18 4.64
C ALA A 298 3.81 -21.83 4.12
N GLY A 299 3.67 -22.00 2.81
CA GLY A 299 2.44 -22.50 2.17
C GLY A 299 1.28 -21.50 2.18
N VAL A 300 1.54 -20.23 2.43
CA VAL A 300 0.55 -19.14 2.33
C VAL A 300 0.37 -18.71 0.87
N VAL A 301 1.44 -18.74 0.09
CA VAL A 301 1.45 -18.57 -1.37
C VAL A 301 1.67 -19.93 -2.01
N ASP A 302 0.91 -20.24 -3.07
CA ASP A 302 1.03 -21.51 -3.81
C ASP A 302 2.45 -21.68 -4.37
N ALA A 303 3.00 -22.88 -4.22
CA ALA A 303 4.36 -23.21 -4.68
C ALA A 303 4.55 -23.06 -6.21
N LYS A 304 3.47 -23.07 -6.99
CA LYS A 304 3.50 -22.90 -8.45
C LYS A 304 3.62 -21.43 -8.90
N VAL A 305 3.41 -20.47 -8.00
CA VAL A 305 3.50 -19.04 -8.32
C VAL A 305 4.96 -18.67 -8.56
N ASP A 306 5.25 -18.07 -9.71
CA ASP A 306 6.52 -17.37 -9.93
C ASP A 306 6.46 -16.00 -9.22
N VAL A 307 6.87 -15.99 -7.96
CA VAL A 307 6.84 -14.81 -7.09
C VAL A 307 7.64 -13.65 -7.69
N LYS A 308 8.79 -13.97 -8.36
CA LYS A 308 9.61 -12.93 -8.98
C LYS A 308 8.91 -12.33 -10.19
N ALA A 309 8.33 -13.13 -11.07
CA ALA A 309 7.60 -12.63 -12.24
C ALA A 309 6.40 -11.76 -11.82
N VAL A 310 5.67 -12.15 -10.76
CA VAL A 310 4.58 -11.32 -10.22
C VAL A 310 5.11 -10.01 -9.65
N LEU A 311 6.22 -10.02 -8.92
CA LEU A 311 6.86 -8.80 -8.41
C LEU A 311 7.27 -7.87 -9.56
N ASP A 312 7.89 -8.40 -10.60
CA ASP A 312 8.29 -7.62 -11.77
C ASP A 312 7.07 -7.02 -12.50
N SER A 313 5.94 -7.73 -12.51
CA SER A 313 4.69 -7.23 -13.06
C SER A 313 3.99 -6.20 -12.16
N LEU A 314 4.22 -6.25 -10.86
CA LEU A 314 3.64 -5.33 -9.87
C LEU A 314 4.30 -3.95 -9.93
N ILE A 315 5.62 -3.91 -10.03
CA ILE A 315 6.38 -2.66 -9.90
C ILE A 315 6.42 -1.94 -11.25
N ASP A 316 6.00 -0.67 -11.24
CA ASP A 316 6.23 0.28 -12.32
C ASP A 316 7.13 1.40 -11.81
N ASP A 317 8.41 1.32 -12.14
CA ASP A 317 9.43 2.31 -11.80
C ASP A 317 9.71 3.31 -12.94
N GLN A 318 8.92 3.23 -14.03
CA GLN A 318 9.07 4.10 -15.19
C GLN A 318 8.30 5.40 -15.08
N VAL A 319 7.34 5.51 -14.16
CA VAL A 319 6.61 6.76 -13.93
C VAL A 319 7.60 7.83 -13.47
N PRO A 320 7.78 8.93 -14.24
CA PRO A 320 8.77 9.93 -13.91
C PRO A 320 8.44 10.66 -12.61
N LEU A 321 9.38 10.68 -11.68
CA LEU A 321 9.35 11.57 -10.53
C LEU A 321 10.16 12.84 -10.83
N PRO A 322 9.81 13.99 -10.23
CA PRO A 322 10.62 15.19 -10.36
C PRO A 322 12.08 14.88 -10.02
N THR A 323 13.00 15.30 -10.89
CA THR A 323 14.43 15.32 -10.58
C THR A 323 14.69 16.40 -9.55
N ASN A 324 15.54 16.12 -8.56
CA ASN A 324 15.97 17.08 -7.55
C ASN A 324 16.75 18.23 -8.20
#